data_2225f21483a9e690588754865b264793
#
_entry.id   2225f21483a9e690588754865b264793
#
_cell.length_a   1.000
_cell.length_b   1.000
_cell.length_c   1.000
_cell.angle_alpha   90.00
_cell.angle_beta   90.00
_cell.angle_gamma   90.00
#
_symmetry.space_group_name_H-M   'P 1'
#
loop_
_entity.id
_entity.type
_entity.pdbx_description
1 polymer ?
#
loop_
_entity_poly.entity_id
_entity_poly.type
_entity_poly.pdbx_seq_one_letter_code
_entity_poly.pdbx_strand_id
1 'polypeptide(L)'
;MPKIDFNVFLLLLSLLSIVTRIDAVQPFPNHDVPYLNRSSFPPDFVFGTASSAFQYEGAATTDGKGPSIWDTFAHKYPEKIKDRSTGDVADDSYNHYKDDIRIMKYMNMDAYRFSISWSRVLPKGKLSGGVNREGIKYYNNLINKLLANGLQPYVTIFHWDLPQALEDEYRGFLSPRIVDDYRDYAELCFKEFGDRVKRWITLNEPRSVSKNGYATGRFAPGRCSDWLKMNCTGGDSGTEPYLTSHYQLLAHAAAAKLYKTKYQASQNGLLGITLNSDWFVPVSQEKSDVDAAQRALDFMFGWYMDPLTKGEYPKSMQSMVGNRLPKFSREESEQLKGSFDFLGLNYYASFYAAYAPQLRGAKPAQQTDALVNVTNQHDGKPLGPMAASSWLCIYPRGFRELLLYIKKQYNNPVIYITENGYDEYNDPTLSLEESLVDTYRIDYFYRHLYYLQTAIKRDGVNVKGYFAWSLLDNMEWDSGYTVRFGLVFVDFKDGVKRYLKHSAHWFKDFLKKTC
;
A
#
# COMPACT_ATOMS: atom_id res chain seq x y z
N MET A 1 10.33 -49.16 47.05
CA MET A 1 9.78 -48.19 46.09
C MET A 1 10.26 -46.82 46.52
N PRO A 2 11.08 -46.10 45.75
CA PRO A 2 11.51 -44.77 46.10
C PRO A 2 10.36 -43.80 45.89
N LYS A 3 10.09 -42.95 46.89
CA LYS A 3 9.14 -41.86 46.80
C LYS A 3 9.73 -40.79 45.87
N ILE A 4 9.09 -40.58 44.74
CA ILE A 4 9.41 -39.44 43.85
C ILE A 4 8.91 -38.19 44.56
N ASP A 5 9.80 -37.21 44.74
CA ASP A 5 9.50 -35.96 45.40
C ASP A 5 8.48 -35.16 44.55
N PHE A 6 7.35 -34.76 45.16
CA PHE A 6 6.24 -34.09 44.51
C PHE A 6 6.67 -32.78 43.83
N ASN A 7 7.72 -32.15 44.34
CA ASN A 7 8.28 -30.92 43.76
C ASN A 7 9.04 -31.17 42.45
N VAL A 8 9.66 -32.35 42.28
CA VAL A 8 10.33 -32.76 41.02
C VAL A 8 9.29 -33.08 39.94
N PHE A 9 8.13 -33.63 40.33
CA PHE A 9 7.01 -33.88 39.39
C PHE A 9 6.36 -32.60 38.90
N LEU A 10 6.21 -31.59 39.77
CA LEU A 10 5.72 -30.23 39.42
C LEU A 10 6.71 -29.48 38.53
N LEU A 11 8.03 -29.61 38.76
CA LEU A 11 9.05 -29.01 37.88
C LEU A 11 9.08 -29.65 36.49
N LEU A 12 8.90 -30.98 36.40
CA LEU A 12 8.80 -31.70 35.13
C LEU A 12 7.51 -31.33 34.36
N LEU A 13 6.38 -31.13 35.07
CA LEU A 13 5.15 -30.66 34.45
C LEU A 13 5.24 -29.19 33.98
N SER A 14 5.96 -28.34 34.71
CA SER A 14 6.21 -26.95 34.29
C SER A 14 7.17 -26.87 33.11
N LEU A 15 8.19 -27.72 33.04
CA LEU A 15 9.09 -27.86 31.89
C LEU A 15 8.38 -28.46 30.66
N LEU A 16 7.46 -29.42 30.83
CA LEU A 16 6.62 -29.89 29.73
C LEU A 16 5.62 -28.85 29.22
N SER A 17 5.12 -27.96 30.10
CA SER A 17 4.21 -26.88 29.71
C SER A 17 4.92 -25.69 29.03
N ILE A 18 6.23 -25.54 29.21
CA ILE A 18 7.05 -24.52 28.53
C ILE A 18 7.47 -25.01 27.12
N VAL A 19 7.63 -26.32 26.94
CA VAL A 19 7.99 -26.92 25.64
C VAL A 19 6.78 -27.04 24.67
N THR A 20 5.54 -26.87 25.13
CA THR A 20 4.33 -26.99 24.28
C THR A 20 3.74 -25.65 23.83
N ARG A 21 4.46 -24.55 23.97
CA ARG A 21 4.10 -23.26 23.35
C ARG A 21 5.08 -22.82 22.26
N ILE A 22 5.57 -23.75 21.49
CA ILE A 22 5.84 -23.50 20.09
C ILE A 22 4.52 -23.88 19.41
N ASP A 23 3.61 -22.94 19.28
CA ASP A 23 2.56 -23.05 18.28
C ASP A 23 3.29 -23.26 16.96
N ALA A 24 3.40 -24.53 16.58
CA ALA A 24 3.89 -24.90 15.28
C ALA A 24 2.94 -24.22 14.28
N VAL A 25 3.36 -23.07 13.78
CA VAL A 25 2.78 -22.51 12.56
C VAL A 25 2.82 -23.66 11.58
N GLN A 26 1.64 -24.21 11.23
CA GLN A 26 1.53 -25.34 10.33
C GLN A 26 2.31 -24.97 9.08
N PRO A 27 3.36 -25.68 8.69
CA PRO A 27 4.04 -25.39 7.45
C PRO A 27 2.96 -25.43 6.37
N PHE A 28 2.95 -24.43 5.49
CA PHE A 28 2.05 -24.43 4.34
C PHE A 28 2.13 -25.80 3.68
N PRO A 29 1.01 -26.50 3.41
CA PRO A 29 1.05 -27.83 2.85
C PRO A 29 1.97 -27.84 1.63
N ASN A 30 2.96 -28.73 1.63
CA ASN A 30 3.86 -28.96 0.51
C ASN A 30 3.03 -29.42 -0.69
N HIS A 31 2.51 -28.48 -1.46
CA HIS A 31 2.03 -28.77 -2.80
C HIS A 31 3.24 -28.68 -3.73
N ASP A 32 3.35 -29.62 -4.65
CA ASP A 32 4.31 -29.60 -5.76
C ASP A 32 4.13 -28.33 -6.59
N VAL A 33 4.66 -27.21 -6.06
CA VAL A 33 4.67 -25.94 -6.80
C VAL A 33 5.88 -25.96 -7.71
N PRO A 34 5.70 -25.85 -9.03
CA PRO A 34 6.80 -25.94 -9.98
C PRO A 34 7.86 -24.90 -9.66
N TYR A 35 9.12 -25.23 -9.88
CA TYR A 35 10.22 -24.28 -9.71
C TYR A 35 10.00 -23.04 -10.57
N LEU A 36 9.92 -21.87 -9.91
CA LEU A 36 9.77 -20.58 -10.55
C LEU A 36 11.07 -19.79 -10.52
N ASN A 37 11.32 -19.08 -11.59
CA ASN A 37 12.37 -18.09 -11.69
C ASN A 37 11.93 -16.99 -12.68
N ARG A 38 12.80 -16.03 -12.98
CA ARG A 38 12.52 -14.94 -13.92
C ARG A 38 12.01 -15.45 -15.28
N SER A 39 12.54 -16.53 -15.82
CA SER A 39 12.13 -17.08 -17.11
C SER A 39 10.72 -17.70 -17.11
N SER A 40 10.13 -17.86 -15.94
CA SER A 40 8.73 -18.26 -15.78
C SER A 40 7.73 -17.15 -16.13
N PHE A 41 8.20 -15.93 -16.38
CA PHE A 41 7.40 -14.75 -16.74
C PHE A 41 7.72 -14.28 -18.16
N PRO A 42 6.88 -13.43 -18.79
CA PRO A 42 7.18 -12.86 -20.08
C PRO A 42 8.55 -12.17 -20.13
N PRO A 43 9.27 -12.16 -21.26
CA PRO A 43 10.61 -11.57 -21.35
C PRO A 43 10.68 -10.09 -20.99
N ASP A 44 9.61 -9.33 -21.24
CA ASP A 44 9.45 -7.90 -20.97
C ASP A 44 8.83 -7.61 -19.59
N PHE A 45 8.61 -8.65 -18.77
CA PHE A 45 8.03 -8.50 -17.44
C PHE A 45 9.00 -7.80 -16.48
N VAL A 46 8.53 -6.73 -15.84
CA VAL A 46 9.35 -5.90 -14.95
C VAL A 46 9.29 -6.41 -13.52
N PHE A 47 10.44 -6.65 -12.90
CA PHE A 47 10.55 -6.91 -11.47
C PHE A 47 11.21 -5.73 -10.77
N GLY A 48 10.56 -5.24 -9.72
CA GLY A 48 11.05 -4.13 -8.93
C GLY A 48 10.76 -4.28 -7.45
N THR A 49 11.14 -3.25 -6.73
CA THR A 49 10.78 -3.07 -5.33
C THR A 49 10.26 -1.65 -5.10
N ALA A 50 9.55 -1.43 -3.99
CA ALA A 50 8.84 -0.20 -3.74
C ALA A 50 9.21 0.46 -2.40
N SER A 51 8.95 1.76 -2.34
CA SER A 51 9.06 2.61 -1.16
C SER A 51 8.06 3.78 -1.21
N SER A 52 7.98 4.57 -0.14
CA SER A 52 7.30 5.86 -0.13
C SER A 52 8.14 6.92 0.58
N ALA A 53 7.92 8.20 0.23
CA ALA A 53 8.75 9.30 0.71
C ALA A 53 8.72 9.43 2.25
N PHE A 54 7.53 9.49 2.86
CA PHE A 54 7.41 9.65 4.32
C PHE A 54 8.04 8.48 5.09
N GLN A 55 7.86 7.25 4.61
CA GLN A 55 8.32 6.05 5.30
C GLN A 55 9.84 5.85 5.21
N TYR A 56 10.50 6.44 4.20
CA TYR A 56 11.90 6.13 3.86
C TYR A 56 12.86 7.30 3.97
N GLU A 57 12.45 8.50 3.49
CA GLU A 57 13.41 9.57 3.25
C GLU A 57 14.05 10.08 4.53
N GLY A 58 13.26 10.24 5.61
CA GLY A 58 13.71 11.00 6.75
C GLY A 58 14.04 12.44 6.38
N ALA A 59 15.10 13.00 6.98
CA ALA A 59 15.53 14.37 6.72
C ALA A 59 14.34 15.36 6.77
N ALA A 60 13.46 15.20 7.80
CA ALA A 60 12.14 15.81 7.87
C ALA A 60 12.17 17.35 7.88
N THR A 61 13.28 17.96 8.33
CA THR A 61 13.47 19.42 8.39
C THR A 61 14.66 19.91 7.55
N THR A 62 15.23 19.01 6.73
CA THR A 62 16.46 19.31 5.96
C THR A 62 16.11 19.98 4.63
N ASP A 63 17.00 20.88 4.17
CA ASP A 63 16.97 21.50 2.86
C ASP A 63 15.62 22.13 2.50
N GLY A 64 14.94 22.74 3.50
CA GLY A 64 13.73 23.51 3.30
C GLY A 64 12.45 22.67 3.09
N LYS A 65 12.44 21.38 3.42
CA LYS A 65 11.22 20.56 3.45
C LYS A 65 10.21 21.16 4.42
N GLY A 66 8.96 21.35 3.97
CA GLY A 66 7.84 21.67 4.85
C GLY A 66 7.27 20.42 5.53
N PRO A 67 6.51 20.56 6.62
CA PRO A 67 5.84 19.42 7.25
C PRO A 67 4.71 18.87 6.38
N SER A 68 4.56 17.56 6.36
CA SER A 68 3.36 16.87 5.89
C SER A 68 2.37 16.66 7.04
N ILE A 69 1.14 16.24 6.72
CA ILE A 69 0.15 15.85 7.74
C ILE A 69 0.64 14.68 8.59
N TRP A 70 1.50 13.80 8.07
CA TRP A 70 2.08 12.69 8.81
C TRP A 70 3.19 13.15 9.77
N ASP A 71 4.03 14.11 9.37
CA ASP A 71 5.01 14.73 10.28
C ASP A 71 4.27 15.34 11.48
N THR A 72 3.22 16.13 11.22
CA THR A 72 2.41 16.75 12.27
C THR A 72 1.67 15.72 13.13
N PHE A 73 1.08 14.70 12.50
CA PHE A 73 0.30 13.67 13.19
C PHE A 73 1.16 12.86 14.17
N ALA A 74 2.33 12.38 13.74
CA ALA A 74 3.21 11.59 14.57
C ALA A 74 3.75 12.38 15.78
N HIS A 75 4.04 13.67 15.61
CA HIS A 75 4.49 14.53 16.71
C HIS A 75 3.37 14.92 17.66
N LYS A 76 2.20 15.27 17.12
CA LYS A 76 1.09 15.81 17.92
C LYS A 76 0.29 14.72 18.63
N TYR A 77 0.23 13.53 18.06
CA TYR A 77 -0.53 12.38 18.56
C TYR A 77 0.32 11.11 18.62
N PRO A 78 1.44 11.12 19.40
CA PRO A 78 2.34 9.97 19.46
C PRO A 78 1.64 8.70 19.94
N GLU A 79 0.58 8.81 20.75
CA GLU A 79 -0.23 7.69 21.19
C GLU A 79 -1.00 6.98 20.06
N LYS A 80 -1.10 7.59 18.90
CA LYS A 80 -1.68 7.00 17.69
C LYS A 80 -0.68 6.12 16.93
N ILE A 81 0.62 6.24 17.22
CA ILE A 81 1.67 5.39 16.67
C ILE A 81 2.03 4.35 17.73
N LYS A 82 2.02 3.08 17.38
CA LYS A 82 2.10 1.94 18.30
C LYS A 82 3.33 1.96 19.22
N ASP A 83 4.47 2.40 18.70
CA ASP A 83 5.72 2.58 19.44
C ASP A 83 6.07 4.05 19.71
N ARG A 84 5.16 4.97 19.39
CA ARG A 84 5.31 6.42 19.55
C ARG A 84 6.45 7.04 18.73
N SER A 85 6.89 6.36 17.69
CA SER A 85 7.97 6.82 16.79
C SER A 85 7.49 7.87 15.79
N THR A 86 8.45 8.50 15.12
CA THR A 86 8.23 9.48 14.05
C THR A 86 8.95 9.08 12.77
N GLY A 87 8.62 9.71 11.65
CA GLY A 87 9.32 9.55 10.38
C GLY A 87 10.51 10.51 10.20
N ASP A 88 10.99 11.17 11.25
CA ASP A 88 12.00 12.23 11.14
C ASP A 88 13.32 11.75 10.55
N VAL A 89 13.73 10.55 10.94
CA VAL A 89 14.91 9.85 10.42
C VAL A 89 14.51 8.79 9.41
N ALA A 90 13.45 8.01 9.70
CA ALA A 90 13.01 6.88 8.91
C ALA A 90 14.21 5.96 8.57
N ASP A 91 14.43 5.69 7.28
CA ASP A 91 15.60 4.96 6.79
C ASP A 91 16.74 5.88 6.38
N ASP A 92 16.55 7.19 6.54
CA ASP A 92 17.48 8.22 6.04
C ASP A 92 17.88 8.00 4.57
N SER A 93 16.94 7.50 3.77
CA SER A 93 17.19 7.27 2.34
C SER A 93 17.51 8.57 1.59
N TYR A 94 17.12 9.72 2.12
CA TYR A 94 17.52 11.03 1.60
C TYR A 94 19.05 11.12 1.47
N ASN A 95 19.80 10.64 2.46
CA ASN A 95 21.25 10.62 2.46
C ASN A 95 21.84 9.31 1.90
N HIS A 96 21.12 8.18 2.02
CA HIS A 96 21.61 6.82 1.72
C HIS A 96 21.08 6.21 0.41
N TYR A 97 20.31 6.93 -0.42
CA TYR A 97 19.73 6.38 -1.66
C TYR A 97 20.74 5.71 -2.59
N LYS A 98 22.04 6.11 -2.55
CA LYS A 98 23.09 5.50 -3.36
C LYS A 98 23.39 4.07 -2.95
N ASP A 99 23.32 3.78 -1.65
CA ASP A 99 23.54 2.44 -1.11
C ASP A 99 22.29 1.58 -1.39
N ASP A 100 21.09 2.16 -1.24
CA ASP A 100 19.83 1.51 -1.57
C ASP A 100 19.80 1.07 -3.06
N ILE A 101 20.30 1.92 -3.97
CA ILE A 101 20.44 1.58 -5.40
C ILE A 101 21.43 0.44 -5.63
N ARG A 102 22.56 0.38 -4.90
CA ARG A 102 23.52 -0.74 -5.00
C ARG A 102 22.85 -2.06 -4.57
N ILE A 103 22.04 -2.04 -3.53
CA ILE A 103 21.29 -3.20 -3.05
C ILE A 103 20.30 -3.69 -4.12
N MET A 104 19.53 -2.80 -4.73
CA MET A 104 18.61 -3.16 -5.83
C MET A 104 19.34 -3.79 -7.01
N LYS A 105 20.51 -3.24 -7.38
CA LYS A 105 21.39 -3.84 -8.41
C LYS A 105 21.88 -5.22 -8.03
N TYR A 106 22.29 -5.43 -6.78
CA TYR A 106 22.69 -6.74 -6.26
C TYR A 106 21.56 -7.78 -6.40
N MET A 107 20.32 -7.38 -6.16
CA MET A 107 19.14 -8.23 -6.29
C MET A 107 18.68 -8.46 -7.74
N ASN A 108 19.34 -7.90 -8.74
CA ASN A 108 18.95 -7.96 -10.16
C ASN A 108 17.58 -7.33 -10.46
N MET A 109 17.13 -6.34 -9.69
CA MET A 109 15.90 -5.60 -9.96
C MET A 109 15.99 -4.79 -11.25
N ASP A 110 14.86 -4.64 -11.96
CA ASP A 110 14.74 -3.84 -13.19
C ASP A 110 14.27 -2.42 -12.90
N ALA A 111 13.54 -2.22 -11.80
CA ALA A 111 12.84 -0.97 -11.52
C ALA A 111 12.78 -0.66 -10.02
N TYR A 112 12.61 0.61 -9.73
CA TYR A 112 12.31 1.10 -8.38
C TYR A 112 11.08 2.00 -8.40
N ARG A 113 10.07 1.66 -7.57
CA ARG A 113 8.92 2.51 -7.34
C ARG A 113 9.16 3.32 -6.06
N PHE A 114 9.06 4.64 -6.19
CA PHE A 114 9.18 5.56 -5.05
C PHE A 114 8.17 6.70 -5.19
N SER A 115 7.91 7.44 -4.12
CA SER A 115 7.07 8.64 -4.20
C SER A 115 7.87 9.92 -4.07
N ILE A 116 7.32 11.01 -4.60
CA ILE A 116 7.84 12.36 -4.38
C ILE A 116 7.10 12.96 -3.18
N SER A 117 7.84 13.46 -2.18
CA SER A 117 7.25 14.20 -1.08
C SER A 117 6.77 15.57 -1.57
N TRP A 118 5.45 15.78 -1.57
CA TRP A 118 4.85 17.04 -1.98
C TRP A 118 5.40 18.22 -1.16
N SER A 119 5.48 18.07 0.17
CA SER A 119 6.00 19.10 1.06
C SER A 119 7.52 19.32 0.95
N ARG A 120 8.27 18.39 0.34
CA ARG A 120 9.70 18.59 0.05
C ARG A 120 9.91 19.48 -1.17
N VAL A 121 9.09 19.34 -2.21
CA VAL A 121 9.22 20.15 -3.44
C VAL A 121 8.41 21.44 -3.40
N LEU A 122 7.29 21.44 -2.69
CA LEU A 122 6.43 22.60 -2.42
C LEU A 122 6.15 22.71 -0.91
N PRO A 123 7.02 23.35 -0.12
CA PRO A 123 6.89 23.37 1.35
C PRO A 123 5.58 23.96 1.87
N LYS A 124 4.95 24.85 1.10
CA LYS A 124 3.63 25.44 1.39
C LYS A 124 2.51 24.81 0.54
N GLY A 125 2.77 23.70 -0.14
CA GLY A 125 1.82 22.95 -0.94
C GLY A 125 1.43 23.56 -2.28
N LYS A 126 1.75 24.83 -2.54
CA LYS A 126 1.34 25.61 -3.73
C LYS A 126 2.54 26.21 -4.45
N LEU A 127 2.43 26.39 -5.78
CA LEU A 127 3.43 27.11 -6.58
C LEU A 127 3.64 28.54 -6.08
N SER A 128 2.58 29.23 -5.67
CA SER A 128 2.64 30.59 -5.11
C SER A 128 3.44 30.68 -3.81
N GLY A 129 3.58 29.56 -3.09
CA GLY A 129 4.39 29.45 -1.89
C GLY A 129 5.89 29.26 -2.13
N GLY A 130 6.29 29.11 -3.40
CA GLY A 130 7.66 28.88 -3.84
C GLY A 130 8.00 27.40 -4.02
N VAL A 131 8.87 27.13 -4.99
CA VAL A 131 9.42 25.80 -5.29
C VAL A 131 10.73 25.61 -4.54
N ASN A 132 10.84 24.54 -3.78
CA ASN A 132 12.07 24.18 -3.10
C ASN A 132 13.04 23.49 -4.09
N ARG A 133 14.06 24.21 -4.52
CA ARG A 133 15.04 23.75 -5.51
C ARG A 133 15.97 22.66 -5.00
N GLU A 134 16.26 22.61 -3.70
CA GLU A 134 17.04 21.49 -3.12
C GLU A 134 16.24 20.19 -3.13
N GLY A 135 14.93 20.24 -2.85
CA GLY A 135 14.04 19.09 -3.01
C GLY A 135 13.98 18.58 -4.46
N ILE A 136 13.84 19.50 -5.43
CA ILE A 136 13.91 19.14 -6.87
C ILE A 136 15.25 18.51 -7.22
N LYS A 137 16.36 19.05 -6.74
CA LYS A 137 17.72 18.53 -6.97
C LYS A 137 17.89 17.12 -6.39
N TYR A 138 17.36 16.86 -5.21
CA TYR A 138 17.36 15.51 -4.61
C TYR A 138 16.74 14.47 -5.55
N TYR A 139 15.50 14.71 -6.02
CA TYR A 139 14.82 13.78 -6.93
C TYR A 139 15.51 13.67 -8.29
N ASN A 140 16.06 14.75 -8.83
CA ASN A 140 16.90 14.71 -10.03
C ASN A 140 18.11 13.77 -9.83
N ASN A 141 18.79 13.88 -8.70
CA ASN A 141 19.93 13.04 -8.37
C ASN A 141 19.54 11.57 -8.22
N LEU A 142 18.42 11.28 -7.53
CA LEU A 142 17.87 9.93 -7.37
C LEU A 142 17.54 9.31 -8.74
N ILE A 143 16.75 10.00 -9.57
CA ILE A 143 16.34 9.54 -10.89
C ILE A 143 17.55 9.28 -11.78
N ASN A 144 18.49 10.22 -11.85
CA ASN A 144 19.71 10.07 -12.64
C ASN A 144 20.54 8.86 -12.17
N LYS A 145 20.64 8.66 -10.85
CA LYS A 145 21.40 7.54 -10.30
C LYS A 145 20.72 6.20 -10.57
N LEU A 146 19.40 6.12 -10.51
CA LEU A 146 18.64 4.92 -10.90
C LEU A 146 18.92 4.57 -12.36
N LEU A 147 18.73 5.52 -13.29
CA LEU A 147 18.95 5.31 -14.73
C LEU A 147 20.39 4.92 -15.05
N ALA A 148 21.38 5.57 -14.42
CA ALA A 148 22.79 5.23 -14.58
C ALA A 148 23.13 3.81 -14.10
N ASN A 149 22.27 3.19 -13.28
CA ASN A 149 22.40 1.81 -12.83
C ASN A 149 21.45 0.84 -13.57
N GLY A 150 20.75 1.30 -14.62
CA GLY A 150 19.83 0.48 -15.41
C GLY A 150 18.51 0.17 -14.70
N LEU A 151 18.15 0.93 -13.66
CA LEU A 151 16.89 0.80 -12.94
C LEU A 151 15.86 1.81 -13.47
N GLN A 152 14.68 1.33 -13.84
CA GLN A 152 13.60 2.19 -14.33
C GLN A 152 12.88 2.87 -13.14
N PRO A 153 12.73 4.21 -13.14
CA PRO A 153 11.92 4.89 -12.13
C PRO A 153 10.42 4.74 -12.41
N TYR A 154 9.67 4.27 -11.43
CA TYR A 154 8.21 4.31 -11.34
C TYR A 154 7.84 5.30 -10.25
N VAL A 155 7.27 6.44 -10.60
CA VAL A 155 7.14 7.57 -9.69
C VAL A 155 5.69 7.78 -9.28
N THR A 156 5.47 7.68 -7.97
CA THR A 156 4.19 8.02 -7.34
C THR A 156 4.21 9.50 -6.94
N ILE A 157 3.23 10.26 -7.41
CA ILE A 157 3.13 11.71 -7.14
C ILE A 157 2.64 11.95 -5.72
N PHE A 158 1.69 11.16 -5.22
CA PHE A 158 1.14 11.29 -3.87
C PHE A 158 1.03 9.95 -3.15
N HIS A 159 1.71 9.84 -2.01
CA HIS A 159 1.67 8.67 -1.13
C HIS A 159 1.38 9.08 0.32
N TRP A 160 0.20 9.73 0.52
CA TRP A 160 -0.44 10.07 1.81
C TRP A 160 0.16 11.27 2.56
N ASP A 161 1.27 11.82 2.10
CA ASP A 161 2.04 12.89 2.74
C ASP A 161 1.63 14.30 2.27
N LEU A 162 0.34 14.62 2.41
CA LEU A 162 -0.20 15.94 2.09
C LEU A 162 0.54 17.03 2.88
N PRO A 163 0.94 18.16 2.25
CA PRO A 163 1.51 19.29 2.97
C PRO A 163 0.58 19.81 4.07
N GLN A 164 1.11 19.94 5.29
CA GLN A 164 0.34 20.45 6.43
C GLN A 164 -0.28 21.83 6.16
N ALA A 165 0.41 22.67 5.40
CA ALA A 165 -0.09 23.98 5.03
C ALA A 165 -1.43 23.96 4.26
N LEU A 166 -1.68 22.91 3.46
CA LEU A 166 -2.96 22.74 2.75
C LEU A 166 -4.06 22.21 3.67
N GLU A 167 -3.69 21.37 4.64
CA GLU A 167 -4.61 20.93 5.69
C GLU A 167 -5.05 22.11 6.56
N ASP A 168 -4.10 22.94 6.98
CA ASP A 168 -4.35 24.14 7.81
C ASP A 168 -5.20 25.18 7.09
N GLU A 169 -4.95 25.40 5.78
CA GLU A 169 -5.63 26.45 5.03
C GLU A 169 -7.08 26.12 4.69
N TYR A 170 -7.34 24.86 4.26
CA TYR A 170 -8.67 24.46 3.77
C TYR A 170 -9.03 22.99 4.01
N ARG A 171 -8.33 22.30 4.91
CA ARG A 171 -8.54 20.89 5.27
C ARG A 171 -8.28 19.90 4.12
N GLY A 172 -7.27 20.19 3.29
CA GLY A 172 -6.77 19.26 2.28
C GLY A 172 -7.87 18.69 1.39
N PHE A 173 -7.97 17.38 1.34
CA PHE A 173 -8.94 16.65 0.51
C PHE A 173 -10.42 16.79 0.93
N LEU A 174 -10.74 17.55 1.97
CA LEU A 174 -12.14 17.93 2.26
C LEU A 174 -12.61 19.16 1.45
N SER A 175 -11.72 19.80 0.70
CA SER A 175 -12.03 20.98 -0.10
C SER A 175 -11.79 20.73 -1.59
N PRO A 176 -12.65 21.23 -2.50
CA PRO A 176 -12.42 21.16 -3.95
C PRO A 176 -11.17 21.91 -4.41
N ARG A 177 -10.63 22.84 -3.60
CA ARG A 177 -9.41 23.60 -3.89
C ARG A 177 -8.19 22.69 -4.09
N ILE A 178 -8.19 21.51 -3.46
CA ILE A 178 -7.11 20.52 -3.57
C ILE A 178 -6.90 20.05 -5.01
N VAL A 179 -7.95 20.05 -5.84
CA VAL A 179 -7.89 19.56 -7.22
C VAL A 179 -6.93 20.41 -8.05
N ASP A 180 -7.00 21.74 -7.92
CA ASP A 180 -6.11 22.65 -8.63
C ASP A 180 -4.70 22.62 -8.07
N ASP A 181 -4.54 22.67 -6.74
CA ASP A 181 -3.23 22.62 -6.09
C ASP A 181 -2.51 21.28 -6.38
N TYR A 182 -3.24 20.16 -6.42
CA TYR A 182 -2.70 18.86 -6.80
C TYR A 182 -2.29 18.81 -8.28
N ARG A 183 -3.13 19.34 -9.19
CA ARG A 183 -2.81 19.43 -10.62
C ARG A 183 -1.54 20.25 -10.84
N ASP A 184 -1.39 21.37 -10.18
CA ASP A 184 -0.22 22.25 -10.29
C ASP A 184 1.05 21.59 -9.74
N TYR A 185 0.93 20.83 -8.65
CA TYR A 185 2.01 20.00 -8.12
C TYR A 185 2.41 18.87 -9.09
N ALA A 186 1.43 18.17 -9.65
CA ALA A 186 1.67 17.14 -10.65
C ALA A 186 2.35 17.72 -11.90
N GLU A 187 1.92 18.91 -12.34
CA GLU A 187 2.56 19.62 -13.45
C GLU A 187 4.02 19.96 -13.17
N LEU A 188 4.35 20.40 -11.95
CA LEU A 188 5.73 20.63 -11.54
C LEU A 188 6.55 19.33 -11.70
N CYS A 189 6.03 18.19 -11.22
CA CYS A 189 6.70 16.89 -11.36
C CYS A 189 6.91 16.51 -12.82
N PHE A 190 5.90 16.67 -13.68
CA PHE A 190 6.02 16.38 -15.11
C PHE A 190 7.06 17.27 -15.81
N LYS A 191 7.13 18.55 -15.45
CA LYS A 191 8.13 19.47 -16.00
C LYS A 191 9.55 19.14 -15.58
N GLU A 192 9.77 18.86 -14.30
CA GLU A 192 11.11 18.69 -13.73
C GLU A 192 11.71 17.30 -14.01
N PHE A 193 10.89 16.26 -14.21
CA PHE A 193 11.36 14.87 -14.26
C PHE A 193 10.86 14.06 -15.46
N GLY A 194 9.89 14.57 -16.22
CA GLY A 194 9.19 13.77 -17.25
C GLY A 194 10.03 13.47 -18.50
N ASP A 195 11.15 14.15 -18.68
CA ASP A 195 12.15 13.79 -19.70
C ASP A 195 12.73 12.38 -19.46
N ARG A 196 12.83 11.93 -18.19
CA ARG A 196 13.43 10.68 -17.72
C ARG A 196 12.44 9.70 -17.13
N VAL A 197 11.40 10.17 -16.44
CA VAL A 197 10.35 9.31 -15.85
C VAL A 197 9.33 8.93 -16.90
N LYS A 198 9.17 7.62 -17.13
CA LYS A 198 8.25 7.07 -18.14
C LYS A 198 7.05 6.33 -17.53
N ARG A 199 6.96 6.24 -16.22
CA ARG A 199 5.85 5.60 -15.50
C ARG A 199 5.46 6.46 -14.30
N TRP A 200 4.31 7.09 -14.42
CA TRP A 200 3.73 7.96 -13.40
C TRP A 200 2.56 7.27 -12.72
N ILE A 201 2.49 7.39 -11.41
CA ILE A 201 1.34 6.98 -10.60
C ILE A 201 0.84 8.22 -9.87
N THR A 202 -0.40 8.61 -10.12
CA THR A 202 -0.94 9.83 -9.52
C THR A 202 -1.11 9.69 -8.02
N LEU A 203 -1.86 8.69 -7.58
CA LEU A 203 -2.21 8.46 -6.18
C LEU A 203 -1.87 7.02 -5.81
N ASN A 204 -1.34 6.83 -4.60
CA ASN A 204 -1.28 5.53 -3.95
C ASN A 204 -2.47 5.34 -3.01
N GLU A 205 -3.24 4.26 -3.21
CA GLU A 205 -4.31 3.79 -2.33
C GLU A 205 -5.22 4.91 -1.79
N PRO A 206 -5.94 5.65 -2.63
CA PRO A 206 -6.78 6.74 -2.15
C PRO A 206 -7.85 6.30 -1.15
N ARG A 207 -8.26 4.99 -1.18
CA ARG A 207 -9.15 4.43 -0.18
C ARG A 207 -8.51 4.37 1.21
N SER A 208 -7.23 4.03 1.31
CA SER A 208 -6.53 3.96 2.59
C SER A 208 -6.48 5.32 3.27
N VAL A 209 -6.27 6.41 2.50
CA VAL A 209 -6.39 7.78 2.99
C VAL A 209 -7.82 8.03 3.49
N SER A 210 -8.82 7.78 2.67
CA SER A 210 -10.22 8.11 2.99
C SER A 210 -10.74 7.31 4.18
N LYS A 211 -10.47 5.99 4.20
CA LYS A 211 -10.92 5.10 5.29
C LYS A 211 -10.17 5.39 6.59
N ASN A 212 -8.84 5.35 6.55
CA ASN A 212 -8.05 5.40 7.77
C ASN A 212 -7.86 6.83 8.28
N GLY A 213 -7.79 7.83 7.40
CA GLY A 213 -7.64 9.22 7.77
C GLY A 213 -8.95 9.92 8.15
N TYR A 214 -10.08 9.54 7.53
CA TYR A 214 -11.34 10.29 7.63
C TYR A 214 -12.56 9.46 8.09
N ALA A 215 -12.44 8.12 8.21
CA ALA A 215 -13.52 7.30 8.76
C ALA A 215 -13.15 6.69 10.11
N THR A 216 -11.89 6.26 10.31
CA THR A 216 -11.43 5.63 11.55
C THR A 216 -10.45 6.48 12.35
N GLY A 217 -9.86 7.51 11.75
CA GLY A 217 -8.88 8.38 12.38
C GLY A 217 -7.59 7.68 12.84
N ARG A 218 -7.29 6.51 12.29
CA ARG A 218 -6.05 5.78 12.57
C ARG A 218 -4.83 6.43 11.92
N PHE A 219 -5.02 6.97 10.72
CA PHE A 219 -3.99 7.68 9.94
C PHE A 219 -4.20 9.19 10.00
N ALA A 220 -3.17 9.94 9.63
CA ALA A 220 -3.29 11.37 9.42
C ALA A 220 -4.42 11.68 8.41
N PRO A 221 -5.22 12.75 8.63
CA PRO A 221 -5.16 13.74 9.70
C PRO A 221 -5.89 13.34 11.00
N GLY A 222 -6.33 12.10 11.16
CA GLY A 222 -6.87 11.58 12.41
C GLY A 222 -8.37 11.86 12.65
N ARG A 223 -9.18 11.91 11.59
CA ARG A 223 -10.59 12.33 11.66
C ARG A 223 -11.55 11.15 11.68
N CYS A 224 -12.54 11.21 12.55
CA CYS A 224 -13.71 10.33 12.57
C CYS A 224 -14.85 10.93 13.40
N SER A 225 -16.01 10.29 13.35
CA SER A 225 -17.15 10.66 14.20
C SER A 225 -16.86 10.38 15.66
N ASP A 226 -17.20 11.31 16.55
CA ASP A 226 -16.96 11.21 18.00
C ASP A 226 -17.62 9.97 18.64
N TRP A 227 -18.80 9.58 18.15
CA TRP A 227 -19.53 8.42 18.66
C TRP A 227 -18.81 7.07 18.44
N LEU A 228 -17.81 6.99 17.54
CA LEU A 228 -16.96 5.80 17.36
C LEU A 228 -16.00 5.58 18.54
N LYS A 229 -15.75 6.61 19.36
CA LYS A 229 -14.83 6.57 20.52
C LYS A 229 -13.41 6.11 20.17
N MET A 230 -12.92 6.52 19.01
CA MET A 230 -11.59 6.18 18.50
C MET A 230 -10.54 7.27 18.77
N ASN A 231 -10.84 8.21 19.67
CA ASN A 231 -9.97 9.34 20.03
C ASN A 231 -9.53 10.15 18.78
N CYS A 232 -10.50 10.58 17.98
CA CYS A 232 -10.25 11.33 16.76
C CYS A 232 -10.20 12.84 16.99
N THR A 233 -9.57 13.55 16.06
CA THR A 233 -9.43 15.02 16.07
C THR A 233 -10.72 15.77 15.69
N GLY A 234 -11.83 15.06 15.52
CA GLY A 234 -13.11 15.51 14.99
C GLY A 234 -13.43 14.82 13.66
N GLY A 235 -14.53 15.14 13.04
CA GLY A 235 -14.90 14.61 11.73
C GLY A 235 -16.27 13.92 11.70
N ASP A 236 -16.63 13.46 10.49
CA ASP A 236 -17.86 12.70 10.23
C ASP A 236 -17.57 11.47 9.36
N SER A 237 -17.54 10.30 9.98
CA SER A 237 -17.26 9.02 9.31
C SER A 237 -18.31 8.62 8.28
N GLY A 238 -19.47 9.27 8.29
CA GLY A 238 -20.56 9.04 7.35
C GLY A 238 -20.50 9.87 6.06
N THR A 239 -19.70 10.95 6.03
CA THR A 239 -19.62 11.87 4.89
C THR A 239 -18.20 12.13 4.43
N GLU A 240 -17.27 12.44 5.34
CA GLU A 240 -15.90 12.85 5.00
C GLU A 240 -15.12 11.84 4.16
N PRO A 241 -15.19 10.51 4.41
CA PRO A 241 -14.49 9.53 3.57
C PRO A 241 -14.94 9.57 2.11
N TYR A 242 -16.23 9.78 1.88
CA TYR A 242 -16.78 9.86 0.53
C TYR A 242 -16.38 11.14 -0.18
N LEU A 243 -16.37 12.26 0.55
CA LEU A 243 -15.94 13.56 0.02
C LEU A 243 -14.44 13.56 -0.31
N THR A 244 -13.62 13.02 0.58
CA THR A 244 -12.18 12.87 0.36
C THR A 244 -11.87 12.00 -0.86
N SER A 245 -12.56 10.87 -1.01
CA SER A 245 -12.42 10.00 -2.20
C SER A 245 -12.83 10.71 -3.48
N HIS A 246 -13.89 11.50 -3.42
CA HIS A 246 -14.39 12.26 -4.57
C HIS A 246 -13.35 13.25 -5.07
N TYR A 247 -12.78 14.05 -4.18
CA TYR A 247 -11.75 15.03 -4.59
C TYR A 247 -10.42 14.37 -4.95
N GLN A 248 -10.06 13.23 -4.39
CA GLN A 248 -8.91 12.45 -4.85
C GLN A 248 -9.11 11.97 -6.30
N LEU A 249 -10.30 11.46 -6.64
CA LEU A 249 -10.63 11.05 -8.01
C LEU A 249 -10.59 12.24 -8.98
N LEU A 250 -11.12 13.40 -8.60
CA LEU A 250 -11.08 14.61 -9.43
C LEU A 250 -9.65 15.14 -9.59
N ALA A 251 -8.83 15.09 -8.53
CA ALA A 251 -7.42 15.46 -8.57
C ALA A 251 -6.63 14.55 -9.53
N HIS A 252 -6.88 13.23 -9.46
CA HIS A 252 -6.34 12.27 -10.44
C HIS A 252 -6.74 12.62 -11.87
N ALA A 253 -8.04 12.86 -12.12
CA ALA A 253 -8.55 13.15 -13.45
C ALA A 253 -7.96 14.46 -14.03
N ALA A 254 -7.81 15.49 -13.19
CA ALA A 254 -7.20 16.76 -13.58
C ALA A 254 -5.72 16.59 -13.96
N ALA A 255 -4.94 15.86 -13.16
CA ALA A 255 -3.54 15.54 -13.46
C ALA A 255 -3.41 14.67 -14.73
N ALA A 256 -4.29 13.67 -14.89
CA ALA A 256 -4.30 12.80 -16.06
C ALA A 256 -4.63 13.56 -17.35
N LYS A 257 -5.65 14.40 -17.33
CA LYS A 257 -6.02 15.28 -18.46
C LYS A 257 -4.85 16.18 -18.84
N LEU A 258 -4.23 16.84 -17.84
CA LEU A 258 -3.07 17.69 -18.06
C LEU A 258 -1.90 16.91 -18.69
N TYR A 259 -1.55 15.73 -18.15
CA TYR A 259 -0.47 14.91 -18.67
C TYR A 259 -0.72 14.48 -20.11
N LYS A 260 -1.90 13.92 -20.39
CA LYS A 260 -2.28 13.42 -21.72
C LYS A 260 -2.31 14.50 -22.77
N THR A 261 -2.78 15.72 -22.42
CA THR A 261 -2.91 16.80 -23.41
C THR A 261 -1.62 17.60 -23.62
N LYS A 262 -0.76 17.71 -22.61
CA LYS A 262 0.37 18.63 -22.69
C LYS A 262 1.75 17.93 -22.71
N TYR A 263 1.88 16.78 -22.06
CA TYR A 263 3.19 16.15 -21.81
C TYR A 263 3.38 14.79 -22.45
N GLN A 264 2.35 13.96 -22.51
CA GLN A 264 2.48 12.55 -22.88
C GLN A 264 3.14 12.34 -24.25
N ALA A 265 2.73 13.11 -25.25
CA ALA A 265 3.26 12.97 -26.61
C ALA A 265 4.76 13.27 -26.68
N SER A 266 5.23 14.29 -25.97
CA SER A 266 6.66 14.69 -25.98
C SER A 266 7.52 13.85 -25.03
N GLN A 267 6.96 13.41 -23.91
CA GLN A 267 7.66 12.64 -22.89
C GLN A 267 7.62 11.14 -23.12
N ASN A 268 6.70 10.64 -23.95
CA ASN A 268 6.51 9.21 -24.26
C ASN A 268 6.41 8.35 -22.99
N GLY A 269 5.59 8.80 -22.03
CA GLY A 269 5.35 8.11 -20.76
C GLY A 269 3.92 7.59 -20.64
N LEU A 270 3.68 6.79 -19.61
CA LEU A 270 2.37 6.27 -19.23
C LEU A 270 2.02 6.78 -17.82
N LEU A 271 0.73 7.07 -17.63
CA LEU A 271 0.20 7.53 -16.35
C LEU A 271 -0.87 6.56 -15.86
N GLY A 272 -0.73 6.14 -14.61
CA GLY A 272 -1.66 5.27 -13.90
C GLY A 272 -2.08 5.79 -12.55
N ILE A 273 -2.85 4.99 -11.85
CA ILE A 273 -3.25 5.16 -10.45
C ILE A 273 -3.07 3.83 -9.75
N THR A 274 -2.63 3.84 -8.49
CA THR A 274 -2.53 2.62 -7.68
C THR A 274 -3.72 2.49 -6.74
N LEU A 275 -4.43 1.37 -6.87
CA LEU A 275 -5.54 0.98 -6.01
C LEU A 275 -5.17 -0.25 -5.21
N ASN A 276 -5.65 -0.33 -3.97
CA ASN A 276 -5.54 -1.55 -3.16
C ASN A 276 -6.85 -2.33 -3.17
N SER A 277 -6.74 -3.63 -3.07
CA SER A 277 -7.88 -4.52 -2.81
C SER A 277 -7.47 -5.77 -2.07
N ASP A 278 -8.31 -6.19 -1.15
CA ASP A 278 -8.35 -7.55 -0.63
C ASP A 278 -9.22 -8.41 -1.56
N TRP A 279 -9.08 -9.73 -1.46
CA TRP A 279 -10.07 -10.64 -2.01
C TRP A 279 -11.06 -11.07 -0.92
N PHE A 280 -12.33 -11.13 -1.25
CA PHE A 280 -13.39 -11.50 -0.31
C PHE A 280 -14.03 -12.82 -0.71
N VAL A 281 -13.94 -13.80 0.19
CA VAL A 281 -14.54 -15.12 0.05
C VAL A 281 -15.89 -15.11 0.77
N PRO A 282 -17.01 -15.37 0.10
CA PRO A 282 -18.29 -15.45 0.80
C PRO A 282 -18.27 -16.62 1.80
N VAL A 283 -18.81 -16.41 3.02
CA VAL A 283 -18.83 -17.45 4.06
C VAL A 283 -19.71 -18.63 3.69
N SER A 284 -20.70 -18.42 2.81
CA SER A 284 -21.60 -19.46 2.28
C SER A 284 -21.94 -19.20 0.81
N GLN A 285 -22.64 -20.17 0.17
CA GLN A 285 -23.19 -19.99 -1.18
C GLN A 285 -24.57 -19.30 -1.18
N GLU A 286 -25.06 -18.90 -0.02
CA GLU A 286 -26.29 -18.13 0.07
C GLU A 286 -26.14 -16.80 -0.67
N LYS A 287 -27.18 -16.42 -1.41
CA LYS A 287 -27.14 -15.19 -2.21
C LYS A 287 -26.78 -13.95 -1.40
N SER A 288 -27.20 -13.88 -0.14
CA SER A 288 -26.91 -12.76 0.77
C SER A 288 -25.43 -12.60 1.04
N ASP A 289 -24.68 -13.71 1.21
CA ASP A 289 -23.24 -13.71 1.48
C ASP A 289 -22.42 -13.49 0.21
N VAL A 290 -22.86 -14.08 -0.91
CA VAL A 290 -22.25 -13.81 -2.22
C VAL A 290 -22.39 -12.33 -2.59
N ASP A 291 -23.57 -11.75 -2.40
CA ASP A 291 -23.82 -10.32 -2.62
C ASP A 291 -23.00 -9.45 -1.62
N ALA A 292 -22.78 -9.93 -0.38
CA ALA A 292 -21.97 -9.24 0.60
C ALA A 292 -20.47 -9.20 0.18
N ALA A 293 -19.94 -10.31 -0.31
CA ALA A 293 -18.58 -10.36 -0.84
C ALA A 293 -18.41 -9.39 -2.04
N GLN A 294 -19.40 -9.33 -2.93
CA GLN A 294 -19.39 -8.36 -4.03
C GLN A 294 -19.46 -6.91 -3.51
N ARG A 295 -20.32 -6.62 -2.52
CA ARG A 295 -20.35 -5.26 -1.92
C ARG A 295 -19.04 -4.89 -1.24
N ALA A 296 -18.35 -5.85 -0.59
CA ALA A 296 -17.04 -5.59 -0.03
C ALA A 296 -16.03 -5.15 -1.11
N LEU A 297 -16.03 -5.80 -2.29
CA LEU A 297 -15.25 -5.37 -3.45
C LEU A 297 -15.70 -4.02 -3.98
N ASP A 298 -17.00 -3.76 -4.07
CA ASP A 298 -17.53 -2.48 -4.53
C ASP A 298 -17.08 -1.31 -3.62
N PHE A 299 -17.15 -1.48 -2.30
CA PHE A 299 -16.75 -0.47 -1.30
C PHE A 299 -15.23 -0.38 -1.07
N MET A 300 -14.46 -1.25 -1.70
CA MET A 300 -13.01 -1.21 -1.65
C MET A 300 -12.39 -0.84 -2.98
N PHE A 301 -12.58 -1.64 -3.99
CA PHE A 301 -11.97 -1.50 -5.31
C PHE A 301 -12.89 -0.78 -6.30
N GLY A 302 -14.14 -1.20 -6.39
CA GLY A 302 -15.15 -0.61 -7.28
C GLY A 302 -15.36 0.88 -7.02
N TRP A 303 -15.24 1.32 -5.76
CA TRP A 303 -15.33 2.72 -5.36
C TRP A 303 -14.49 3.67 -6.21
N TYR A 304 -13.33 3.20 -6.65
CA TYR A 304 -12.41 3.96 -7.52
C TYR A 304 -12.43 3.45 -8.96
N MET A 305 -12.46 2.14 -9.16
CA MET A 305 -12.33 1.59 -10.50
C MET A 305 -13.57 1.82 -11.37
N ASP A 306 -14.78 1.86 -10.78
CA ASP A 306 -16.00 2.16 -11.52
C ASP A 306 -16.01 3.61 -12.05
N PRO A 307 -15.71 4.65 -11.24
CA PRO A 307 -15.54 6.02 -11.78
C PRO A 307 -14.49 6.11 -12.90
N LEU A 308 -13.35 5.43 -12.74
CA LEU A 308 -12.26 5.47 -13.72
C LEU A 308 -12.61 4.78 -15.05
N THR A 309 -13.57 3.85 -15.06
CA THR A 309 -13.96 3.08 -16.23
C THR A 309 -15.35 3.41 -16.76
N LYS A 310 -16.30 3.67 -15.85
CA LYS A 310 -17.72 3.89 -16.16
C LYS A 310 -18.15 5.35 -15.94
N GLY A 311 -17.37 6.15 -15.21
CA GLY A 311 -17.68 7.55 -14.88
C GLY A 311 -18.70 7.71 -13.75
N GLU A 312 -19.04 6.64 -13.03
CA GLU A 312 -19.98 6.67 -11.91
C GLU A 312 -19.55 5.70 -10.81
N TYR A 313 -20.00 5.94 -9.59
CA TYR A 313 -19.78 5.03 -8.47
C TYR A 313 -20.56 3.72 -8.63
N PRO A 314 -20.14 2.61 -7.98
CA PRO A 314 -20.89 1.35 -7.97
C PRO A 314 -22.35 1.55 -7.56
N LYS A 315 -23.28 0.84 -8.21
CA LYS A 315 -24.71 0.93 -7.92
C LYS A 315 -25.05 0.58 -6.48
N SER A 316 -24.32 -0.39 -5.90
CA SER A 316 -24.44 -0.75 -4.48
C SER A 316 -24.13 0.44 -3.57
N MET A 317 -23.06 1.19 -3.85
CA MET A 317 -22.69 2.38 -3.10
C MET A 317 -23.72 3.50 -3.26
N GLN A 318 -24.17 3.76 -4.51
CA GLN A 318 -25.22 4.77 -4.77
C GLN A 318 -26.49 4.49 -3.97
N SER A 319 -26.89 3.22 -3.90
CA SER A 319 -28.10 2.79 -3.16
C SER A 319 -27.93 2.87 -1.64
N MET A 320 -26.76 2.42 -1.12
CA MET A 320 -26.57 2.24 0.32
C MET A 320 -26.11 3.51 1.02
N VAL A 321 -25.23 4.28 0.38
CA VAL A 321 -24.73 5.57 0.92
C VAL A 321 -25.74 6.70 0.68
N GLY A 322 -26.49 6.62 -0.41
CA GLY A 322 -27.53 7.59 -0.76
C GLY A 322 -26.98 9.00 -0.94
N ASN A 323 -27.64 9.99 -0.33
CA ASN A 323 -27.30 11.41 -0.48
C ASN A 323 -25.94 11.83 0.12
N ARG A 324 -25.31 10.95 0.93
CA ARG A 324 -23.97 11.20 1.49
C ARG A 324 -22.86 10.93 0.47
N LEU A 325 -23.14 10.16 -0.60
CA LEU A 325 -22.22 9.92 -1.69
C LEU A 325 -22.25 11.10 -2.66
N PRO A 326 -21.13 11.82 -2.87
CA PRO A 326 -21.06 12.88 -3.87
C PRO A 326 -21.42 12.37 -5.27
N LYS A 327 -21.87 13.26 -6.14
CA LYS A 327 -22.19 12.92 -7.53
C LYS A 327 -21.22 13.64 -8.46
N PHE A 328 -20.76 12.95 -9.47
CA PHE A 328 -20.00 13.59 -10.56
C PHE A 328 -20.95 14.35 -11.47
N SER A 329 -20.56 15.55 -11.88
CA SER A 329 -21.15 16.22 -13.02
C SER A 329 -20.87 15.42 -14.31
N ARG A 330 -21.54 15.77 -15.38
CA ARG A 330 -21.30 15.14 -16.69
C ARG A 330 -19.84 15.33 -17.14
N GLU A 331 -19.30 16.52 -16.94
CA GLU A 331 -17.93 16.84 -17.32
C GLU A 331 -16.91 16.05 -16.49
N GLU A 332 -17.08 15.97 -15.18
CA GLU A 332 -16.23 15.19 -14.26
C GLU A 332 -16.27 13.70 -14.61
N SER A 333 -17.47 13.16 -14.88
CA SER A 333 -17.65 11.77 -15.33
C SER A 333 -16.88 11.47 -16.62
N GLU A 334 -16.96 12.37 -17.62
CA GLU A 334 -16.22 12.21 -18.89
C GLU A 334 -14.70 12.34 -18.69
N GLN A 335 -14.24 13.19 -17.77
CA GLN A 335 -12.81 13.33 -17.47
C GLN A 335 -12.24 12.12 -16.73
N LEU A 336 -13.05 11.45 -15.90
CA LEU A 336 -12.65 10.25 -15.15
C LEU A 336 -12.52 9.02 -16.06
N LYS A 337 -13.43 8.85 -17.02
CA LYS A 337 -13.43 7.69 -17.90
C LYS A 337 -12.15 7.59 -18.72
N GLY A 338 -11.40 6.48 -18.51
CA GLY A 338 -10.15 6.23 -19.22
C GLY A 338 -9.00 7.18 -18.84
N SER A 339 -9.06 7.79 -17.66
CA SER A 339 -8.02 8.71 -17.18
C SER A 339 -6.71 8.01 -16.76
N PHE A 340 -6.52 6.75 -17.06
CA PHE A 340 -5.31 5.99 -16.79
C PHE A 340 -4.87 5.15 -17.99
N ASP A 341 -3.57 4.92 -18.13
CA ASP A 341 -2.98 4.04 -19.13
C ASP A 341 -2.68 2.65 -18.57
N PHE A 342 -2.51 2.54 -17.24
CA PHE A 342 -2.33 1.30 -16.49
C PHE A 342 -2.91 1.41 -15.09
N LEU A 343 -3.31 0.28 -14.55
CA LEU A 343 -3.70 0.12 -13.16
C LEU A 343 -2.51 -0.37 -12.34
N GLY A 344 -2.15 0.36 -11.28
CA GLY A 344 -1.34 -0.18 -10.18
C GLY A 344 -2.25 -0.94 -9.22
N LEU A 345 -1.85 -2.13 -8.81
CA LEU A 345 -2.59 -2.96 -7.86
C LEU A 345 -1.71 -3.31 -6.67
N ASN A 346 -2.16 -2.91 -5.46
CA ASN A 346 -1.59 -3.37 -4.20
C ASN A 346 -2.47 -4.50 -3.65
N TYR A 347 -1.85 -5.66 -3.39
CA TYR A 347 -2.53 -6.81 -2.80
C TYR A 347 -1.69 -7.42 -1.69
N TYR A 348 -2.31 -7.69 -0.55
CA TYR A 348 -1.65 -8.28 0.61
C TYR A 348 -2.43 -9.44 1.22
N ALA A 349 -3.77 -9.32 1.31
CA ALA A 349 -4.59 -10.17 2.14
C ALA A 349 -5.90 -10.57 1.47
N SER A 350 -6.54 -11.60 2.03
CA SER A 350 -7.93 -11.96 1.75
C SER A 350 -8.70 -12.22 3.03
N PHE A 351 -10.01 -12.11 2.95
CA PHE A 351 -10.91 -12.30 4.08
C PHE A 351 -12.17 -13.05 3.70
N TYR A 352 -12.84 -13.60 4.69
CA TYR A 352 -14.24 -13.99 4.55
C TYR A 352 -15.14 -12.76 4.60
N ALA A 353 -16.24 -12.81 3.87
CA ALA A 353 -17.29 -11.80 3.89
C ALA A 353 -18.64 -12.44 4.14
N ALA A 354 -19.36 -11.92 5.13
CA ALA A 354 -20.70 -12.33 5.48
C ALA A 354 -21.68 -11.15 5.41
N TYR A 355 -22.92 -11.41 5.06
CA TYR A 355 -23.97 -10.41 5.15
C TYR A 355 -24.23 -10.02 6.62
N ALA A 356 -24.26 -8.72 6.89
CA ALA A 356 -24.40 -8.16 8.24
C ALA A 356 -25.67 -7.31 8.38
N PRO A 357 -26.89 -7.92 8.39
CA PRO A 357 -28.15 -7.18 8.47
C PRO A 357 -28.31 -6.37 9.76
N GLN A 358 -27.63 -6.75 10.85
CA GLN A 358 -27.61 -6.03 12.12
C GLN A 358 -27.02 -4.62 12.03
N LEU A 359 -26.27 -4.32 10.95
CA LEU A 359 -25.76 -2.99 10.69
C LEU A 359 -26.80 -2.05 10.07
N ARG A 360 -27.97 -2.57 9.67
CA ARG A 360 -29.08 -1.73 9.20
C ARG A 360 -29.58 -0.83 10.32
N GLY A 361 -29.69 0.47 10.03
CA GLY A 361 -30.10 1.46 11.04
C GLY A 361 -29.00 1.85 12.04
N ALA A 362 -27.77 1.33 11.89
CA ALA A 362 -26.63 1.88 12.62
C ALA A 362 -26.41 3.35 12.24
N LYS A 363 -25.74 4.09 13.13
CA LYS A 363 -25.30 5.45 12.78
C LYS A 363 -24.44 5.41 11.52
N PRO A 364 -24.68 6.33 10.56
CA PRO A 364 -23.98 6.30 9.28
C PRO A 364 -22.47 6.39 9.43
N ALA A 365 -21.77 5.41 8.87
CA ALA A 365 -20.30 5.40 8.79
C ALA A 365 -19.86 4.53 7.60
N GLN A 366 -18.77 4.90 6.98
CA GLN A 366 -18.20 4.15 5.86
C GLN A 366 -17.98 2.66 6.20
N GLN A 367 -17.65 2.35 7.46
CA GLN A 367 -17.41 0.98 7.94
C GLN A 367 -18.67 0.11 7.98
N THR A 368 -19.85 0.72 8.13
CA THR A 368 -21.14 0.02 8.29
C THR A 368 -21.99 0.03 7.03
N ASP A 369 -21.75 0.97 6.13
CA ASP A 369 -22.60 1.23 4.96
C ASP A 369 -22.69 0.04 3.99
N ALA A 370 -21.63 -0.77 3.87
CA ALA A 370 -21.63 -1.93 2.99
C ALA A 370 -22.49 -3.09 3.49
N LEU A 371 -22.92 -3.10 4.76
CA LEU A 371 -23.62 -4.21 5.44
C LEU A 371 -22.86 -5.54 5.28
N VAL A 372 -21.55 -5.50 5.50
CA VAL A 372 -20.66 -6.65 5.41
C VAL A 372 -19.87 -6.81 6.70
N ASN A 373 -19.84 -8.03 7.22
CA ASN A 373 -18.87 -8.43 8.24
C ASN A 373 -17.68 -9.10 7.56
N VAL A 374 -16.48 -8.55 7.78
CA VAL A 374 -15.23 -9.03 7.19
C VAL A 374 -14.39 -9.66 8.30
N THR A 375 -14.02 -10.95 8.14
CA THR A 375 -13.27 -11.73 9.13
C THR A 375 -12.17 -12.56 8.49
N ASN A 376 -11.12 -12.87 9.25
CA ASN A 376 -10.05 -13.78 8.83
C ASN A 376 -10.35 -15.26 9.11
N GLN A 377 -11.48 -15.56 9.79
CA GLN A 377 -11.93 -16.91 10.11
C GLN A 377 -13.45 -17.04 10.01
N HIS A 378 -13.92 -18.25 9.74
CA HIS A 378 -15.33 -18.63 9.73
C HIS A 378 -15.48 -20.00 10.40
N ASP A 379 -16.41 -20.12 11.37
CA ASP A 379 -16.64 -21.33 12.18
C ASP A 379 -15.36 -21.93 12.77
N GLY A 380 -14.50 -21.06 13.32
CA GLY A 380 -13.21 -21.42 13.91
C GLY A 380 -12.13 -21.84 12.90
N LYS A 381 -12.42 -21.79 11.59
CA LYS A 381 -11.46 -22.12 10.53
C LYS A 381 -10.89 -20.84 9.94
N PRO A 382 -9.56 -20.59 10.07
CA PRO A 382 -8.92 -19.44 9.44
C PRO A 382 -8.91 -19.61 7.91
N LEU A 383 -9.01 -18.50 7.17
CA LEU A 383 -8.87 -18.49 5.71
C LEU A 383 -7.43 -18.82 5.29
N GLY A 384 -6.49 -18.35 6.07
CA GLY A 384 -5.06 -18.57 5.89
C GLY A 384 -4.29 -18.16 7.14
N PRO A 385 -2.98 -18.39 7.19
CA PRO A 385 -2.15 -17.93 8.29
C PRO A 385 -2.11 -16.39 8.35
N MET A 386 -1.83 -15.87 9.54
CA MET A 386 -1.67 -14.45 9.79
C MET A 386 -0.18 -14.08 9.75
N ALA A 387 0.15 -12.92 9.21
CA ALA A 387 1.44 -12.29 9.39
C ALA A 387 1.52 -11.55 10.75
N ALA A 388 2.52 -10.70 10.95
CA ALA A 388 2.63 -9.92 12.19
C ALA A 388 1.47 -8.93 12.35
N SER A 389 1.07 -8.28 11.29
CA SER A 389 -0.09 -7.38 11.29
C SER A 389 -1.41 -8.17 11.28
N SER A 390 -2.32 -7.82 12.17
CA SER A 390 -3.63 -8.47 12.31
C SER A 390 -4.56 -8.32 11.09
N TRP A 391 -4.23 -7.45 10.16
CA TRP A 391 -4.95 -7.26 8.91
C TRP A 391 -4.38 -8.10 7.74
N LEU A 392 -3.22 -8.74 7.90
CA LEU A 392 -2.56 -9.48 6.83
C LEU A 392 -2.86 -10.98 6.94
N CYS A 393 -4.03 -11.39 6.43
CA CYS A 393 -4.42 -12.80 6.30
C CYS A 393 -3.94 -13.33 4.95
N ILE A 394 -3.02 -14.30 4.98
CA ILE A 394 -2.30 -14.80 3.81
C ILE A 394 -3.14 -15.80 3.03
N TYR A 395 -3.55 -15.43 1.83
CA TYR A 395 -4.31 -16.31 0.94
C TYR A 395 -3.91 -16.09 -0.52
N PRO A 396 -2.80 -16.71 -0.97
CA PRO A 396 -2.23 -16.44 -2.30
C PRO A 396 -3.19 -16.73 -3.47
N ARG A 397 -4.11 -17.70 -3.32
CA ARG A 397 -5.15 -17.97 -4.31
C ARG A 397 -6.05 -16.75 -4.55
N GLY A 398 -6.36 -16.00 -3.48
CA GLY A 398 -7.18 -14.79 -3.57
C GLY A 398 -6.57 -13.72 -4.49
N PHE A 399 -5.25 -13.66 -4.58
CA PHE A 399 -4.56 -12.78 -5.51
C PHE A 399 -4.94 -13.09 -6.98
N ARG A 400 -4.92 -14.37 -7.36
CA ARG A 400 -5.36 -14.79 -8.70
C ARG A 400 -6.85 -14.51 -8.92
N GLU A 401 -7.70 -14.80 -7.94
CA GLU A 401 -9.15 -14.55 -8.06
C GLU A 401 -9.45 -13.05 -8.24
N LEU A 402 -8.74 -12.16 -7.52
CA LEU A 402 -8.84 -10.71 -7.72
C LEU A 402 -8.42 -10.29 -9.13
N LEU A 403 -7.32 -10.83 -9.63
CA LEU A 403 -6.84 -10.55 -10.99
C LEU A 403 -7.85 -11.01 -12.06
N LEU A 404 -8.48 -12.17 -11.88
CA LEU A 404 -9.55 -12.67 -12.74
C LEU A 404 -10.80 -11.80 -12.69
N TYR A 405 -11.16 -11.34 -11.48
CA TYR A 405 -12.25 -10.38 -11.29
C TYR A 405 -11.98 -9.08 -12.06
N ILE A 406 -10.80 -8.50 -11.91
CA ILE A 406 -10.40 -7.27 -12.62
C ILE A 406 -10.45 -7.49 -14.14
N LYS A 407 -9.90 -8.59 -14.64
CA LYS A 407 -9.97 -8.94 -16.07
C LYS A 407 -11.41 -8.97 -16.57
N LYS A 408 -12.30 -9.64 -15.85
CA LYS A 408 -13.70 -9.84 -16.25
C LYS A 408 -14.51 -8.54 -16.17
N GLN A 409 -14.36 -7.77 -15.08
CA GLN A 409 -15.21 -6.62 -14.81
C GLN A 409 -14.76 -5.34 -15.52
N TYR A 410 -13.45 -5.21 -15.83
CA TYR A 410 -12.84 -3.98 -16.31
C TYR A 410 -12.05 -4.12 -17.62
N ASN A 411 -12.46 -5.09 -18.45
CA ASN A 411 -11.92 -5.27 -19.81
C ASN A 411 -10.40 -5.49 -19.88
N ASN A 412 -9.86 -6.28 -18.94
CA ASN A 412 -8.45 -6.71 -18.90
C ASN A 412 -7.44 -5.56 -19.07
N PRO A 413 -7.45 -4.53 -18.20
CA PRO A 413 -6.54 -3.41 -18.33
C PRO A 413 -5.08 -3.84 -18.17
N VAL A 414 -4.14 -2.99 -18.60
CA VAL A 414 -2.73 -3.17 -18.24
C VAL A 414 -2.57 -3.01 -16.73
N ILE A 415 -1.98 -4.00 -16.07
CA ILE A 415 -1.79 -4.02 -14.62
C ILE A 415 -0.29 -4.08 -14.30
N TYR A 416 0.14 -3.30 -13.33
CA TYR A 416 1.37 -3.51 -12.57
C TYR A 416 1.00 -3.83 -11.12
N ILE A 417 1.55 -4.92 -10.58
CA ILE A 417 1.47 -5.17 -9.13
C ILE A 417 2.44 -4.21 -8.48
N THR A 418 1.91 -3.14 -7.92
CA THR A 418 2.70 -2.03 -7.39
C THR A 418 3.14 -2.24 -5.95
N GLU A 419 2.45 -3.12 -5.22
CA GLU A 419 2.86 -3.63 -3.91
C GLU A 419 2.30 -5.02 -3.66
N ASN A 420 3.15 -5.89 -3.10
CA ASN A 420 2.80 -7.17 -2.50
C ASN A 420 3.92 -7.54 -1.52
N GLY A 421 3.60 -7.92 -0.28
CA GLY A 421 4.61 -8.10 0.74
C GLY A 421 4.10 -8.75 2.02
N TYR A 422 5.04 -9.10 2.89
CA TYR A 422 4.85 -9.81 4.13
C TYR A 422 5.59 -9.11 5.27
N ASP A 423 4.94 -8.97 6.42
CA ASP A 423 5.55 -8.38 7.59
C ASP A 423 5.86 -9.41 8.68
N GLU A 424 6.93 -9.13 9.40
CA GLU A 424 7.36 -9.84 10.61
C GLU A 424 7.41 -8.87 11.79
N TYR A 425 7.26 -9.40 13.00
CA TYR A 425 7.47 -8.58 14.20
C TYR A 425 8.91 -8.09 14.26
N ASN A 426 9.10 -6.84 14.65
CA ASN A 426 10.40 -6.33 15.05
C ASN A 426 10.70 -6.82 16.48
N ASP A 427 11.17 -8.06 16.60
CA ASP A 427 11.46 -8.70 17.88
C ASP A 427 12.83 -8.27 18.42
N PRO A 428 12.89 -7.49 19.52
CA PRO A 428 14.15 -6.99 20.06
C PRO A 428 15.00 -8.07 20.77
N THR A 429 14.48 -9.29 20.91
CA THR A 429 15.20 -10.41 21.55
C THR A 429 16.05 -11.21 20.58
N LEU A 430 15.81 -11.05 19.28
CA LEU A 430 16.58 -11.74 18.23
C LEU A 430 17.92 -11.04 18.00
N SER A 431 18.95 -11.85 17.77
CA SER A 431 20.22 -11.36 17.22
C SER A 431 20.03 -10.80 15.79
N LEU A 432 21.03 -10.09 15.29
CA LEU A 432 21.00 -9.63 13.90
C LEU A 432 20.90 -10.82 12.94
N GLU A 433 21.73 -11.85 13.14
CA GLU A 433 21.75 -13.05 12.28
C GLU A 433 20.38 -13.75 12.25
N GLU A 434 19.71 -13.89 13.40
CA GLU A 434 18.37 -14.46 13.47
C GLU A 434 17.34 -13.59 12.76
N SER A 435 17.43 -12.26 12.89
CA SER A 435 16.54 -11.29 12.23
C SER A 435 16.69 -11.25 10.70
N LEU A 436 17.80 -11.79 10.14
CA LEU A 436 18.00 -11.90 8.70
C LEU A 436 17.35 -13.16 8.09
N VAL A 437 16.90 -14.11 8.92
CA VAL A 437 16.30 -15.37 8.48
C VAL A 437 14.79 -15.20 8.32
N ASP A 438 14.35 -14.74 7.15
CA ASP A 438 12.95 -14.42 6.83
C ASP A 438 12.31 -15.42 5.85
N THR A 439 12.37 -16.69 6.16
CA THR A 439 11.88 -17.78 5.29
C THR A 439 10.39 -17.73 5.01
N TYR A 440 9.57 -17.24 5.94
CA TYR A 440 8.13 -17.05 5.73
C TYR A 440 7.85 -15.98 4.67
N ARG A 441 8.66 -14.93 4.59
CA ARG A 441 8.61 -13.91 3.55
C ARG A 441 8.92 -14.50 2.18
N ILE A 442 9.91 -15.37 2.09
CA ILE A 442 10.26 -16.10 0.85
C ILE A 442 9.07 -16.95 0.40
N ASP A 443 8.47 -17.74 1.31
CA ASP A 443 7.30 -18.58 0.99
C ASP A 443 6.10 -17.74 0.53
N TYR A 444 5.85 -16.60 1.19
CA TYR A 444 4.82 -15.65 0.80
C TYR A 444 5.03 -15.17 -0.64
N PHE A 445 6.21 -14.66 -0.98
CA PHE A 445 6.52 -14.19 -2.33
C PHE A 445 6.43 -15.32 -3.36
N TYR A 446 6.98 -16.48 -3.05
CA TYR A 446 6.97 -17.61 -3.97
C TYR A 446 5.55 -18.04 -4.36
N ARG A 447 4.66 -18.19 -3.37
CA ARG A 447 3.26 -18.57 -3.61
C ARG A 447 2.47 -17.48 -4.34
N HIS A 448 2.65 -16.23 -4.01
CA HIS A 448 1.99 -15.13 -4.72
C HIS A 448 2.48 -15.03 -6.17
N LEU A 449 3.77 -15.16 -6.41
CA LEU A 449 4.34 -15.18 -7.77
C LEU A 449 3.87 -16.39 -8.57
N TYR A 450 3.65 -17.54 -7.95
CA TYR A 450 3.07 -18.70 -8.61
C TYR A 450 1.65 -18.43 -9.11
N TYR A 451 0.79 -17.87 -8.26
CA TYR A 451 -0.58 -17.52 -8.67
C TYR A 451 -0.61 -16.37 -9.68
N LEU A 452 0.31 -15.42 -9.58
CA LEU A 452 0.48 -14.36 -10.56
C LEU A 452 0.87 -14.92 -11.93
N GLN A 453 1.87 -15.79 -11.97
CA GLN A 453 2.31 -16.46 -13.20
C GLN A 453 1.18 -17.28 -13.83
N THR A 454 0.38 -17.96 -13.00
CA THR A 454 -0.81 -18.70 -13.44
C THR A 454 -1.84 -17.76 -14.06
N ALA A 455 -2.13 -16.63 -13.41
CA ALA A 455 -3.05 -15.62 -13.94
C ALA A 455 -2.59 -15.06 -15.29
N ILE A 456 -1.29 -14.85 -15.47
CA ILE A 456 -0.72 -14.37 -16.74
C ILE A 456 -0.79 -15.46 -17.81
N LYS A 457 -0.21 -16.65 -17.55
CA LYS A 457 -0.02 -17.67 -18.59
C LYS A 457 -1.26 -18.47 -18.92
N ARG A 458 -2.04 -18.86 -17.92
CA ARG A 458 -3.23 -19.69 -18.12
C ARG A 458 -4.48 -18.86 -18.36
N ASP A 459 -4.62 -17.78 -17.60
CA ASP A 459 -5.85 -17.01 -17.61
C ASP A 459 -5.76 -15.76 -18.49
N GLY A 460 -4.58 -15.43 -19.03
CA GLY A 460 -4.36 -14.32 -19.96
C GLY A 460 -4.65 -12.94 -19.34
N VAL A 461 -4.36 -12.76 -18.04
CA VAL A 461 -4.45 -11.45 -17.39
C VAL A 461 -3.27 -10.58 -17.82
N ASN A 462 -3.54 -9.32 -18.14
CA ASN A 462 -2.56 -8.42 -18.74
C ASN A 462 -1.67 -7.73 -17.69
N VAL A 463 -0.92 -8.52 -16.90
CA VAL A 463 0.04 -8.00 -15.92
C VAL A 463 1.42 -7.83 -16.54
N LYS A 464 2.05 -6.68 -16.35
CA LYS A 464 3.33 -6.28 -16.96
C LYS A 464 4.49 -6.15 -15.99
N GLY A 465 4.24 -6.17 -14.70
CA GLY A 465 5.32 -6.08 -13.71
C GLY A 465 4.84 -6.32 -12.29
N TYR A 466 5.83 -6.51 -11.41
CA TYR A 466 5.65 -6.82 -10.01
C TYR A 466 6.67 -6.09 -9.16
N PHE A 467 6.21 -5.42 -8.11
CA PHE A 467 7.03 -4.69 -7.15
C PHE A 467 6.83 -5.26 -5.75
N ALA A 468 7.90 -5.77 -5.18
CA ALA A 468 7.89 -6.24 -3.79
C ALA A 468 7.78 -5.04 -2.83
N TRP A 469 6.87 -5.09 -1.88
CA TRP A 469 6.83 -4.21 -0.73
C TRP A 469 7.48 -4.92 0.46
N SER A 470 8.60 -4.44 0.94
CA SER A 470 9.31 -3.22 0.55
C SER A 470 10.82 -3.48 0.41
N LEU A 471 11.55 -2.51 -0.14
CA LEU A 471 13.01 -2.63 -0.23
C LEU A 471 13.65 -2.78 1.14
N LEU A 472 13.37 -1.81 2.02
CA LEU A 472 13.91 -1.70 3.38
C LEU A 472 12.81 -1.93 4.42
N ASP A 473 13.17 -2.40 5.61
CA ASP A 473 12.34 -2.17 6.79
C ASP A 473 12.18 -0.67 6.98
N ASN A 474 10.98 -0.20 7.30
CA ASN A 474 10.67 1.23 7.29
C ASN A 474 9.66 1.60 8.37
N MET A 475 9.24 2.86 8.42
CA MET A 475 8.18 3.32 9.30
C MET A 475 6.81 2.89 8.76
N GLU A 476 6.19 1.89 9.38
CA GLU A 476 4.89 1.34 8.97
C GLU A 476 3.70 2.10 9.56
N TRP A 477 3.58 3.37 9.19
CA TRP A 477 2.46 4.24 9.51
C TRP A 477 2.11 4.24 11.01
N ASP A 478 0.87 3.89 11.38
CA ASP A 478 0.44 3.79 12.79
C ASP A 478 1.06 2.61 13.55
N SER A 479 1.72 1.69 12.87
CA SER A 479 2.51 0.62 13.49
C SER A 479 3.93 1.07 13.89
N GLY A 480 4.40 2.21 13.39
CA GLY A 480 5.77 2.68 13.64
C GLY A 480 6.80 1.68 13.14
N TYR A 481 7.77 1.34 13.97
CA TYR A 481 8.82 0.34 13.65
C TYR A 481 8.58 -1.02 14.32
N THR A 482 7.34 -1.32 14.75
CA THR A 482 7.02 -2.58 15.43
C THR A 482 6.89 -3.78 14.49
N VAL A 483 6.83 -3.55 13.20
CA VAL A 483 6.80 -4.59 12.14
C VAL A 483 7.79 -4.26 11.02
N ARG A 484 8.18 -5.28 10.25
CA ARG A 484 9.24 -5.21 9.24
C ARG A 484 8.76 -5.83 7.93
N PHE A 485 8.62 -5.01 6.88
CA PHE A 485 8.26 -5.46 5.52
C PHE A 485 9.47 -5.65 4.60
N GLY A 486 10.62 -5.11 4.97
CA GLY A 486 11.78 -5.01 4.10
C GLY A 486 12.37 -6.36 3.66
N LEU A 487 12.85 -6.40 2.42
CA LEU A 487 13.81 -7.41 1.95
C LEU A 487 15.17 -7.20 2.63
N VAL A 488 15.41 -6.00 3.10
CA VAL A 488 16.63 -5.54 3.76
C VAL A 488 16.29 -5.10 5.17
N PHE A 489 16.99 -5.64 6.13
CA PHE A 489 16.92 -5.22 7.52
C PHE A 489 17.58 -3.85 7.68
N VAL A 490 16.91 -2.93 8.38
CA VAL A 490 17.47 -1.65 8.78
C VAL A 490 17.69 -1.64 10.28
N ASP A 491 18.92 -1.40 10.70
CA ASP A 491 19.24 -1.26 12.12
C ASP A 491 18.99 0.18 12.59
N PHE A 492 17.78 0.43 13.06
CA PHE A 492 17.37 1.75 13.56
C PHE A 492 18.11 2.20 14.81
N LYS A 493 18.88 1.30 15.46
CA LYS A 493 19.67 1.61 16.66
C LYS A 493 21.13 1.90 16.34
N ASP A 494 21.61 1.50 15.16
CA ASP A 494 23.00 1.67 14.73
C ASP A 494 23.10 2.40 13.39
N GLY A 495 22.69 3.66 13.36
CA GLY A 495 22.88 4.55 12.22
C GLY A 495 22.19 4.08 10.94
N VAL A 496 21.02 3.42 11.08
CA VAL A 496 20.20 2.90 9.97
C VAL A 496 20.98 2.02 8.98
N LYS A 497 21.92 1.24 9.47
CA LYS A 497 22.70 0.29 8.63
C LYS A 497 21.80 -0.72 7.95
N ARG A 498 22.13 -1.09 6.71
CA ARG A 498 21.38 -2.00 5.88
C ARG A 498 22.04 -3.37 5.86
N TYR A 499 21.25 -4.43 6.13
CA TYR A 499 21.68 -5.82 6.07
C TYR A 499 20.72 -6.65 5.22
N LEU A 500 21.25 -7.40 4.26
CA LEU A 500 20.44 -8.22 3.35
C LEU A 500 19.81 -9.38 4.11
N LYS A 501 18.48 -9.52 4.05
CA LYS A 501 17.79 -10.70 4.57
C LYS A 501 17.88 -11.87 3.57
N HIS A 502 17.53 -13.07 4.00
CA HIS A 502 17.50 -14.23 3.11
C HIS A 502 16.59 -14.01 1.90
N SER A 503 15.50 -13.30 2.04
CA SER A 503 14.61 -12.93 0.93
C SER A 503 15.30 -12.06 -0.14
N ALA A 504 16.23 -11.17 0.23
CA ALA A 504 17.01 -10.41 -0.73
C ALA A 504 17.95 -11.30 -1.56
N HIS A 505 18.59 -12.29 -0.91
CA HIS A 505 19.42 -13.29 -1.60
C HIS A 505 18.56 -14.18 -2.51
N TRP A 506 17.38 -14.59 -2.03
CA TRP A 506 16.42 -15.36 -2.81
C TRP A 506 15.98 -14.60 -4.07
N PHE A 507 15.63 -13.28 -3.97
CA PHE A 507 15.29 -12.46 -5.13
C PHE A 507 16.45 -12.34 -6.12
N LYS A 508 17.68 -12.18 -5.63
CA LYS A 508 18.88 -12.18 -6.49
C LYS A 508 18.96 -13.43 -7.36
N ASP A 509 18.75 -14.60 -6.76
CA ASP A 509 18.82 -15.89 -7.48
C ASP A 509 17.60 -16.10 -8.39
N PHE A 510 16.40 -15.77 -7.90
CA PHE A 510 15.15 -15.81 -8.67
C PHE A 510 15.21 -14.93 -9.93
N LEU A 511 15.80 -13.74 -9.83
CA LEU A 511 15.88 -12.76 -10.91
C LEU A 511 17.15 -12.90 -11.78
N LYS A 512 17.97 -13.90 -11.53
CA LYS A 512 19.16 -14.16 -12.34
C LYS A 512 18.77 -14.36 -13.81
N LYS A 513 19.35 -13.52 -14.67
CA LYS A 513 19.19 -13.67 -16.11
C LYS A 513 19.96 -14.91 -16.55
N THR A 514 19.26 -15.89 -17.09
CA THR A 514 19.90 -16.99 -17.82
C THR A 514 20.42 -16.42 -19.13
N CYS A 515 21.73 -16.53 -19.35
CA CYS A 515 22.38 -16.17 -20.62
C CYS A 515 21.89 -17.10 -21.72
#